data_ed61a45aca2134a3f7d591117c5927ef
#
_entry.id   ed61a45aca2134a3f7d591117c5927ef
#
_cell.length_a   1.000
_cell.length_b   1.000
_cell.length_c   1.000
_cell.angle_alpha   90.00
_cell.angle_beta   90.00
_cell.angle_gamma   90.00
#
_symmetry.space_group_name_H-M   'P 1'
#
loop_
_entity.id
_entity.type
_entity.pdbx_description
1 polymer ?
#
loop_
_entity_poly.entity_id
_entity_poly.type
_entity_poly.pdbx_seq_one_letter_code
_entity_poly.pdbx_strand_id
1 'polypeptide(L)'
;MATAAPVKKVLVAIAAGSEPVEASVPVDILRRAGAEVTVASAGDALLVEVMYGVKIVADALVADCAHNSYDLVVLPGGLPGAANLGGCAALEGIVRRQAEKGGLYAAICAAPATALAPWGLLHGHKATAHPAFVEMFPAEVTAVDANVVVDGKVVTSRGPATSMEFAMALVEQLYGKDKVVQIAKPMLVRYEPGYTIKELNPVQWQCSGTPKVLIPLANANEEMEVLMIIDVLRRAKADVVVASAEDKPEIAARYGMRILTDVSLDDAAGQQFDLIIGGMPGAKTLSCKEKLIGLLKKQAEANKPYGAICAATAQVLEPHGLLKAKKATTYTSMVSMLADPSECENRVLVDGNVITSRSPGTAMEYALAIVEKLLGGEAAREVAEALLFV
;
A
#
# COMPACT_ATOMS: atom_id res chain seq x y z
N MET A 1 -15.03 -35.83 3.08
CA MET A 1 -13.92 -34.91 2.85
C MET A 1 -14.51 -33.70 2.13
N ALA A 2 -14.52 -32.53 2.73
CA ALA A 2 -14.96 -31.31 2.05
C ALA A 2 -13.94 -31.05 0.93
N THR A 3 -14.38 -31.04 -0.32
CA THR A 3 -13.58 -30.61 -1.46
C THR A 3 -13.19 -29.14 -1.20
N ALA A 4 -11.88 -28.85 -1.20
CA ALA A 4 -11.43 -27.48 -1.10
C ALA A 4 -12.12 -26.63 -2.19
N ALA A 5 -12.67 -25.47 -1.80
CA ALA A 5 -13.28 -24.57 -2.79
C ALA A 5 -12.23 -24.22 -3.86
N PRO A 6 -12.62 -24.12 -5.15
CA PRO A 6 -11.69 -23.82 -6.23
C PRO A 6 -11.01 -22.47 -5.96
N VAL A 7 -9.70 -22.42 -6.23
CA VAL A 7 -8.89 -21.20 -6.08
C VAL A 7 -9.42 -20.14 -7.05
N LYS A 8 -9.72 -18.95 -6.53
CA LYS A 8 -10.19 -17.82 -7.34
C LYS A 8 -9.05 -17.19 -8.10
N LYS A 9 -9.23 -16.96 -9.40
CA LYS A 9 -8.24 -16.32 -10.28
C LYS A 9 -8.58 -14.85 -10.49
N VAL A 10 -7.62 -13.99 -10.23
CA VAL A 10 -7.80 -12.54 -10.31
C VAL A 10 -6.73 -11.93 -11.19
N LEU A 11 -7.13 -11.01 -12.06
CA LEU A 11 -6.23 -10.14 -12.81
C LEU A 11 -6.26 -8.74 -12.21
N VAL A 12 -5.10 -8.22 -11.85
CA VAL A 12 -4.91 -6.80 -11.51
C VAL A 12 -4.02 -6.18 -12.59
N ALA A 13 -4.60 -5.31 -13.41
CA ALA A 13 -3.87 -4.66 -14.49
C ALA A 13 -3.20 -3.38 -13.97
N ILE A 14 -1.92 -3.18 -14.29
CA ILE A 14 -1.18 -1.95 -13.99
C ILE A 14 -0.57 -1.35 -15.25
N ALA A 15 -0.40 -0.03 -15.26
CA ALA A 15 0.25 0.70 -16.34
C ALA A 15 1.20 1.76 -15.78
N ALA A 16 2.05 2.32 -16.62
CA ALA A 16 2.88 3.47 -16.24
C ALA A 16 1.99 4.59 -15.68
N GLY A 17 2.32 5.07 -14.48
CA GLY A 17 1.55 6.06 -13.76
C GLY A 17 0.29 5.54 -13.04
N SER A 18 0.10 4.22 -12.89
CA SER A 18 -0.91 3.67 -11.95
C SER A 18 -0.59 4.10 -10.52
N GLU A 19 -1.62 4.21 -9.69
CA GLU A 19 -1.47 4.58 -8.29
C GLU A 19 -0.98 3.36 -7.48
N PRO A 20 0.15 3.45 -6.73
CA PRO A 20 0.76 2.28 -6.11
C PRO A 20 -0.06 1.66 -4.98
N VAL A 21 -0.79 2.45 -4.17
CA VAL A 21 -1.63 1.94 -3.09
C VAL A 21 -2.85 1.21 -3.66
N GLU A 22 -3.48 1.77 -4.69
CA GLU A 22 -4.65 1.20 -5.36
C GLU A 22 -4.33 -0.09 -6.13
N ALA A 23 -3.07 -0.24 -6.55
CA ALA A 23 -2.59 -1.48 -7.16
C ALA A 23 -2.23 -2.53 -6.10
N SER A 24 -1.46 -2.16 -5.07
CA SER A 24 -0.90 -3.12 -4.10
C SER A 24 -1.92 -3.64 -3.10
N VAL A 25 -2.82 -2.79 -2.60
CA VAL A 25 -3.80 -3.19 -1.58
C VAL A 25 -4.74 -4.30 -2.07
N PRO A 26 -5.35 -4.21 -3.26
CA PRO A 26 -6.15 -5.34 -3.77
C PRO A 26 -5.32 -6.61 -4.00
N VAL A 27 -4.09 -6.49 -4.50
CA VAL A 27 -3.21 -7.65 -4.72
C VAL A 27 -2.92 -8.37 -3.41
N ASP A 28 -2.48 -7.64 -2.39
CA ASP A 28 -2.16 -8.20 -1.07
C ASP A 28 -3.38 -8.86 -0.42
N ILE A 29 -4.48 -8.11 -0.29
CA ILE A 29 -5.69 -8.58 0.41
C ILE A 29 -6.31 -9.79 -0.30
N LEU A 30 -6.34 -9.81 -1.63
CA LEU A 30 -6.86 -10.94 -2.39
C LEU A 30 -5.95 -12.18 -2.27
N ARG A 31 -4.63 -12.00 -2.28
CA ARG A 31 -3.67 -13.10 -2.02
C ARG A 31 -3.79 -13.62 -0.58
N ARG A 32 -3.99 -12.76 0.43
CA ARG A 32 -4.33 -13.16 1.81
C ARG A 32 -5.63 -13.97 1.88
N ALA A 33 -6.61 -13.65 1.04
CA ALA A 33 -7.85 -14.40 0.94
C ALA A 33 -7.68 -15.79 0.33
N GLY A 34 -6.56 -16.05 -0.33
CA GLY A 34 -6.24 -17.30 -1.02
C GLY A 34 -6.51 -17.25 -2.52
N ALA A 35 -6.67 -16.07 -3.12
CA ALA A 35 -6.78 -15.91 -4.56
C ALA A 35 -5.40 -16.07 -5.24
N GLU A 36 -5.41 -16.64 -6.44
CA GLU A 36 -4.30 -16.59 -7.39
C GLU A 36 -4.41 -15.26 -8.16
N VAL A 37 -3.56 -14.28 -7.79
CA VAL A 37 -3.59 -12.95 -8.38
C VAL A 37 -2.43 -12.79 -9.35
N THR A 38 -2.75 -12.50 -10.61
CA THR A 38 -1.79 -12.10 -11.64
C THR A 38 -1.76 -10.58 -11.73
N VAL A 39 -0.61 -9.97 -11.46
CA VAL A 39 -0.36 -8.55 -11.72
C VAL A 39 0.13 -8.43 -13.16
N ALA A 40 -0.63 -7.76 -14.03
CA ALA A 40 -0.29 -7.69 -15.45
C ALA A 40 -0.04 -6.25 -15.92
N SER A 41 1.07 -6.06 -16.64
CA SER A 41 1.43 -4.79 -17.27
C SER A 41 0.62 -4.57 -18.55
N ALA A 42 -0.03 -3.42 -18.65
CA ALA A 42 -0.70 -2.98 -19.90
C ALA A 42 0.27 -2.36 -20.92
N GLY A 43 1.56 -2.22 -20.58
CA GLY A 43 2.62 -1.80 -21.48
C GLY A 43 3.36 -2.97 -22.14
N ASP A 44 4.49 -2.66 -22.74
CA ASP A 44 5.31 -3.63 -23.50
C ASP A 44 6.40 -4.30 -22.62
N ALA A 45 6.53 -3.93 -21.36
CA ALA A 45 7.52 -4.44 -20.44
C ALA A 45 6.88 -4.87 -19.11
N LEU A 46 7.50 -5.86 -18.45
CA LEU A 46 7.08 -6.28 -17.11
C LEU A 46 7.42 -5.26 -16.04
N LEU A 47 8.49 -4.49 -16.19
CA LEU A 47 8.83 -3.40 -15.28
C LEU A 47 7.92 -2.21 -15.56
N VAL A 48 7.15 -1.81 -14.56
CA VAL A 48 6.21 -0.69 -14.64
C VAL A 48 6.61 0.36 -13.60
N GLU A 49 6.92 1.56 -14.06
CA GLU A 49 7.06 2.73 -13.18
C GLU A 49 5.65 3.31 -12.94
N VAL A 50 5.16 3.11 -11.74
CA VAL A 50 3.89 3.65 -11.28
C VAL A 50 4.08 5.05 -10.70
N MET A 51 3.03 5.69 -10.16
CA MET A 51 3.16 7.05 -9.63
C MET A 51 4.28 7.16 -8.59
N TYR A 52 4.79 8.36 -8.44
CA TYR A 52 5.85 8.71 -7.48
C TYR A 52 7.14 7.90 -7.62
N GLY A 53 7.45 7.44 -8.84
CA GLY A 53 8.70 6.72 -9.14
C GLY A 53 8.82 5.34 -8.46
N VAL A 54 7.71 4.78 -8.01
CA VAL A 54 7.67 3.40 -7.52
C VAL A 54 7.76 2.45 -8.72
N LYS A 55 8.57 1.39 -8.60
CA LYS A 55 8.81 0.44 -9.67
C LYS A 55 8.32 -0.94 -9.28
N ILE A 56 7.35 -1.46 -10.01
CA ILE A 56 6.74 -2.78 -9.82
C ILE A 56 7.08 -3.66 -11.01
N VAL A 57 7.50 -4.90 -10.76
CA VAL A 57 7.70 -5.89 -11.81
C VAL A 57 6.46 -6.76 -11.90
N ALA A 58 5.71 -6.64 -12.97
CA ALA A 58 4.49 -7.41 -13.22
C ALA A 58 4.79 -8.89 -13.44
N ASP A 59 3.78 -9.75 -13.23
CA ASP A 59 3.90 -11.21 -13.42
C ASP A 59 3.78 -11.58 -14.90
N ALA A 60 3.01 -10.80 -15.68
CA ALA A 60 2.76 -11.02 -17.11
C ALA A 60 2.49 -9.70 -17.83
N LEU A 61 2.45 -9.73 -19.16
CA LEU A 61 1.83 -8.67 -19.95
C LEU A 61 0.32 -8.92 -20.07
N VAL A 62 -0.50 -7.86 -20.11
CA VAL A 62 -1.95 -7.98 -20.33
C VAL A 62 -2.25 -8.69 -21.64
N ALA A 63 -1.44 -8.47 -22.67
CA ALA A 63 -1.57 -9.15 -23.96
C ALA A 63 -1.49 -10.69 -23.83
N ASP A 64 -0.59 -11.19 -22.98
CA ASP A 64 -0.41 -12.63 -22.72
C ASP A 64 -1.58 -13.22 -21.91
N CYS A 65 -2.32 -12.37 -21.21
CA CYS A 65 -3.48 -12.72 -20.41
C CYS A 65 -4.80 -12.79 -21.22
N ALA A 66 -4.79 -12.40 -22.50
CA ALA A 66 -5.99 -12.19 -23.31
C ALA A 66 -6.92 -13.39 -23.43
N HIS A 67 -6.41 -14.62 -23.34
CA HIS A 67 -7.20 -15.85 -23.46
C HIS A 67 -7.52 -16.55 -22.14
N ASN A 68 -7.05 -15.98 -21.02
CA ASN A 68 -7.28 -16.54 -19.69
C ASN A 68 -8.72 -16.22 -19.20
N SER A 69 -9.18 -17.01 -18.25
CA SER A 69 -10.45 -16.77 -17.55
C SER A 69 -10.17 -16.37 -16.12
N TYR A 70 -10.90 -15.37 -15.64
CA TYR A 70 -10.74 -14.82 -14.30
C TYR A 70 -12.08 -14.82 -13.56
N ASP A 71 -12.04 -14.93 -12.22
CA ASP A 71 -13.18 -14.69 -11.34
C ASP A 71 -13.39 -13.19 -11.11
N LEU A 72 -12.31 -12.39 -11.24
CA LEU A 72 -12.32 -10.94 -11.04
C LEU A 72 -11.22 -10.27 -11.88
N VAL A 73 -11.54 -9.09 -12.43
CA VAL A 73 -10.55 -8.18 -13.05
C VAL A 73 -10.59 -6.84 -12.33
N VAL A 74 -9.44 -6.31 -11.92
CA VAL A 74 -9.31 -5.07 -11.14
C VAL A 74 -8.44 -4.04 -11.88
N LEU A 75 -8.92 -2.80 -11.96
CA LEU A 75 -8.25 -1.67 -12.56
C LEU A 75 -7.95 -0.62 -11.46
N PRO A 76 -6.69 -0.40 -11.06
CA PRO A 76 -6.31 0.73 -10.23
C PRO A 76 -6.42 2.05 -11.00
N GLY A 77 -6.44 3.14 -10.26
CA GLY A 77 -6.45 4.48 -10.82
C GLY A 77 -5.04 5.08 -11.00
N GLY A 78 -4.92 6.34 -10.63
CA GLY A 78 -3.75 7.16 -10.90
C GLY A 78 -3.77 7.74 -12.31
N LEU A 79 -3.10 8.89 -12.50
CA LEU A 79 -2.91 9.49 -13.82
C LEU A 79 -1.39 9.64 -14.10
N PRO A 80 -0.95 9.23 -15.29
CA PRO A 80 -1.72 8.79 -16.47
C PRO A 80 -2.13 7.30 -16.46
N GLY A 81 -1.87 6.54 -15.40
CA GLY A 81 -2.06 5.08 -15.35
C GLY A 81 -3.46 4.62 -15.76
N ALA A 82 -4.51 5.19 -15.18
CA ALA A 82 -5.90 4.83 -15.51
C ALA A 82 -6.26 5.14 -16.97
N ALA A 83 -5.73 6.24 -17.53
CA ALA A 83 -5.90 6.54 -18.95
C ALA A 83 -5.16 5.53 -19.85
N ASN A 84 -3.95 5.13 -19.46
CA ASN A 84 -3.17 4.11 -20.16
C ASN A 84 -3.89 2.73 -20.12
N LEU A 85 -4.51 2.39 -19.00
CA LEU A 85 -5.37 1.20 -18.89
C LEU A 85 -6.59 1.32 -19.81
N GLY A 86 -7.24 2.49 -19.83
CA GLY A 86 -8.37 2.79 -20.70
C GLY A 86 -8.06 2.67 -22.20
N GLY A 87 -6.82 2.97 -22.60
CA GLY A 87 -6.31 2.82 -23.98
C GLY A 87 -5.85 1.41 -24.33
N CYS A 88 -5.79 0.47 -23.38
CA CYS A 88 -5.30 -0.88 -23.63
C CYS A 88 -6.41 -1.79 -24.22
N ALA A 89 -6.43 -1.96 -25.54
CA ALA A 89 -7.44 -2.77 -26.23
C ALA A 89 -7.49 -4.23 -25.76
N ALA A 90 -6.35 -4.82 -25.40
CA ALA A 90 -6.30 -6.17 -24.86
C ALA A 90 -7.03 -6.26 -23.51
N LEU A 91 -6.82 -5.27 -22.61
CA LEU A 91 -7.51 -5.18 -21.32
C LEU A 91 -9.02 -4.97 -21.52
N GLU A 92 -9.41 -4.03 -22.39
CA GLU A 92 -10.82 -3.82 -22.74
C GLU A 92 -11.48 -5.13 -23.19
N GLY A 93 -10.82 -5.87 -24.08
CA GLY A 93 -11.32 -7.17 -24.55
C GLY A 93 -11.48 -8.20 -23.43
N ILE A 94 -10.57 -8.22 -22.45
CA ILE A 94 -10.69 -9.10 -21.26
C ILE A 94 -11.89 -8.70 -20.42
N VAL A 95 -12.04 -7.41 -20.08
CA VAL A 95 -13.12 -6.94 -19.19
C VAL A 95 -14.49 -7.05 -19.87
N ARG A 96 -14.61 -6.80 -21.18
CA ARG A 96 -15.85 -7.01 -21.93
C ARG A 96 -16.31 -8.48 -21.88
N ARG A 97 -15.42 -9.43 -22.15
CA ARG A 97 -15.75 -10.85 -22.03
C ARG A 97 -16.09 -11.26 -20.60
N GLN A 98 -15.46 -10.63 -19.60
CA GLN A 98 -15.78 -10.82 -18.19
C GLN A 98 -17.23 -10.39 -17.91
N ALA A 99 -17.61 -9.19 -18.34
CA ALA A 99 -18.95 -8.65 -18.20
C ALA A 99 -20.01 -9.50 -18.94
N GLU A 100 -19.75 -9.88 -20.18
CA GLU A 100 -20.66 -10.73 -21.01
C GLU A 100 -20.95 -12.07 -20.35
N LYS A 101 -19.98 -12.65 -19.65
CA LYS A 101 -20.15 -13.90 -18.88
C LYS A 101 -20.78 -13.70 -17.50
N GLY A 102 -21.16 -12.48 -17.14
CA GLY A 102 -21.65 -12.15 -15.79
C GLY A 102 -20.58 -12.30 -14.71
N GLY A 103 -19.30 -12.16 -15.07
CA GLY A 103 -18.17 -12.21 -14.15
C GLY A 103 -17.93 -10.86 -13.48
N LEU A 104 -17.18 -10.88 -12.35
CA LEU A 104 -16.91 -9.71 -11.53
C LEU A 104 -15.78 -8.85 -12.14
N TYR A 105 -15.98 -7.53 -12.20
CA TYR A 105 -14.94 -6.56 -12.56
C TYR A 105 -15.04 -5.32 -11.70
N ALA A 106 -13.90 -4.66 -11.50
CA ALA A 106 -13.79 -3.59 -10.52
C ALA A 106 -12.79 -2.52 -10.95
N ALA A 107 -13.04 -1.29 -10.53
CA ALA A 107 -12.13 -0.17 -10.77
C ALA A 107 -12.18 0.84 -9.61
N ILE A 108 -11.07 1.55 -9.38
CA ILE A 108 -10.96 2.53 -8.32
C ILE A 108 -10.44 3.87 -8.85
N CYS A 109 -10.77 4.96 -8.16
CA CYS A 109 -10.25 6.31 -8.39
C CYS A 109 -10.65 6.89 -9.75
N ALA A 110 -9.70 7.13 -10.64
CA ALA A 110 -9.94 7.62 -11.99
C ALA A 110 -10.46 6.53 -12.94
N ALA A 111 -10.10 5.25 -12.71
CA ALA A 111 -10.34 4.17 -13.67
C ALA A 111 -11.83 3.88 -13.97
N PRO A 112 -12.79 4.02 -13.03
CA PRO A 112 -14.20 3.91 -13.38
C PRO A 112 -14.61 4.89 -14.48
N ALA A 113 -14.14 6.13 -14.41
CA ALA A 113 -14.50 7.20 -15.35
C ALA A 113 -13.65 7.20 -16.64
N THR A 114 -12.38 6.78 -16.57
CA THR A 114 -11.44 6.86 -17.70
C THR A 114 -11.28 5.54 -18.48
N ALA A 115 -11.74 4.43 -17.92
CA ALA A 115 -11.70 3.12 -18.58
C ALA A 115 -13.11 2.49 -18.67
N LEU A 116 -13.76 2.13 -17.55
CA LEU A 116 -15.02 1.40 -17.59
C LEU A 116 -16.15 2.17 -18.24
N ALA A 117 -16.29 3.48 -17.96
CA ALA A 117 -17.35 4.31 -18.54
C ALA A 117 -17.19 4.49 -20.06
N PRO A 118 -16.01 4.86 -20.61
CA PRO A 118 -15.79 4.89 -22.05
C PRO A 118 -15.97 3.56 -22.77
N TRP A 119 -15.70 2.45 -22.08
CA TRP A 119 -16.00 1.12 -22.60
C TRP A 119 -17.50 0.76 -22.55
N GLY A 120 -18.37 1.62 -22.02
CA GLY A 120 -19.80 1.35 -21.87
C GLY A 120 -20.17 0.30 -20.80
N LEU A 121 -19.20 -0.10 -19.97
CA LEU A 121 -19.35 -1.17 -18.97
C LEU A 121 -20.01 -0.70 -17.68
N LEU A 122 -20.32 0.60 -17.57
CA LEU A 122 -21.08 1.17 -16.44
C LEU A 122 -22.50 1.60 -16.83
N HIS A 123 -22.96 1.37 -18.08
CA HIS A 123 -24.30 1.74 -18.50
C HIS A 123 -25.37 1.03 -17.66
N GLY A 124 -26.28 1.80 -17.06
CA GLY A 124 -27.34 1.33 -16.20
C GLY A 124 -26.91 0.94 -14.80
N HIS A 125 -25.63 1.11 -14.46
CA HIS A 125 -25.09 0.80 -13.14
C HIS A 125 -24.98 2.05 -12.24
N LYS A 126 -25.02 1.78 -10.93
CA LYS A 126 -24.57 2.72 -9.91
C LYS A 126 -23.05 2.58 -9.76
N ALA A 127 -22.35 3.70 -9.72
CA ALA A 127 -20.89 3.69 -9.60
C ALA A 127 -20.38 4.89 -8.81
N THR A 128 -19.17 4.77 -8.28
CA THR A 128 -18.40 5.87 -7.71
C THR A 128 -17.04 5.96 -8.38
N ALA A 129 -16.40 7.10 -8.26
CA ALA A 129 -15.03 7.37 -8.69
C ALA A 129 -14.40 8.41 -7.77
N HIS A 130 -13.14 8.76 -7.99
CA HIS A 130 -12.55 9.91 -7.32
C HIS A 130 -13.39 11.17 -7.64
N PRO A 131 -13.68 12.03 -6.65
CA PRO A 131 -14.58 13.18 -6.81
C PRO A 131 -14.26 14.05 -8.04
N ALA A 132 -12.99 14.21 -8.38
CA ALA A 132 -12.58 14.98 -9.55
C ALA A 132 -12.98 14.36 -10.90
N PHE A 133 -13.43 13.11 -10.94
CA PHE A 133 -13.77 12.39 -12.18
C PHE A 133 -15.23 11.96 -12.26
N VAL A 134 -16.01 12.15 -11.20
CA VAL A 134 -17.44 11.74 -11.16
C VAL A 134 -18.26 12.43 -12.24
N GLU A 135 -17.96 13.69 -12.55
CA GLU A 135 -18.64 14.45 -13.60
C GLU A 135 -18.35 13.94 -15.04
N MET A 136 -17.36 13.08 -15.20
CA MET A 136 -17.06 12.42 -16.48
C MET A 136 -17.96 11.23 -16.76
N PHE A 137 -18.77 10.79 -15.80
CA PHE A 137 -19.72 9.70 -16.05
C PHE A 137 -20.79 10.12 -17.06
N PRO A 138 -21.09 9.27 -18.06
CA PRO A 138 -22.21 9.52 -18.97
C PRO A 138 -23.55 9.44 -18.22
N ALA A 139 -24.61 10.02 -18.80
CA ALA A 139 -25.93 10.14 -18.17
C ALA A 139 -26.57 8.79 -17.78
N GLU A 140 -26.13 7.71 -18.42
CA GLU A 140 -26.60 6.35 -18.17
C GLU A 140 -25.97 5.72 -16.92
N VAL A 141 -24.99 6.38 -16.29
CA VAL A 141 -24.34 5.93 -15.04
C VAL A 141 -24.90 6.72 -13.88
N THR A 142 -25.41 6.04 -12.87
CA THR A 142 -25.86 6.69 -11.64
C THR A 142 -24.66 6.88 -10.70
N ALA A 143 -24.17 8.11 -10.59
CA ALA A 143 -23.09 8.46 -9.65
C ALA A 143 -23.57 8.36 -8.19
N VAL A 144 -22.78 7.72 -7.33
CA VAL A 144 -23.07 7.54 -5.90
C VAL A 144 -21.91 8.09 -5.07
N ASP A 145 -22.21 8.96 -4.12
CA ASP A 145 -21.22 9.46 -3.16
C ASP A 145 -21.04 8.45 -2.02
N ALA A 146 -20.18 7.47 -2.25
CA ALA A 146 -19.83 6.42 -1.29
C ALA A 146 -18.39 5.94 -1.52
N ASN A 147 -17.72 5.48 -0.48
CA ASN A 147 -16.35 4.98 -0.58
C ASN A 147 -16.26 3.77 -1.52
N VAL A 148 -17.23 2.87 -1.44
CA VAL A 148 -17.34 1.69 -2.30
C VAL A 148 -18.78 1.52 -2.75
N VAL A 149 -18.97 1.24 -4.03
CA VAL A 149 -20.27 0.87 -4.62
C VAL A 149 -20.16 -0.51 -5.22
N VAL A 150 -21.04 -1.39 -4.78
CA VAL A 150 -21.25 -2.73 -5.36
C VAL A 150 -22.59 -2.74 -6.05
N ASP A 151 -22.60 -2.88 -7.38
CA ASP A 151 -23.84 -2.96 -8.16
C ASP A 151 -23.78 -4.16 -9.10
N GLY A 152 -24.44 -5.25 -8.71
CA GLY A 152 -24.40 -6.51 -9.44
C GLY A 152 -22.99 -7.11 -9.47
N LYS A 153 -22.35 -7.06 -10.63
CA LYS A 153 -20.99 -7.59 -10.86
C LYS A 153 -19.95 -6.49 -11.01
N VAL A 154 -20.33 -5.26 -10.76
CA VAL A 154 -19.44 -4.10 -10.82
C VAL A 154 -19.12 -3.62 -9.41
N VAL A 155 -17.84 -3.42 -9.12
CA VAL A 155 -17.39 -2.81 -7.86
C VAL A 155 -16.53 -1.59 -8.18
N THR A 156 -16.90 -0.44 -7.64
CA THR A 156 -16.15 0.80 -7.85
C THR A 156 -15.80 1.47 -6.52
N SER A 157 -14.70 2.24 -6.49
CA SER A 157 -14.25 2.95 -5.31
C SER A 157 -13.58 4.29 -5.65
N ARG A 158 -13.28 5.12 -4.63
CA ARG A 158 -12.95 6.55 -4.81
C ARG A 158 -11.46 6.86 -4.92
N GLY A 159 -10.59 6.22 -4.15
CA GLY A 159 -9.18 6.61 -4.15
C GLY A 159 -8.31 5.86 -3.13
N PRO A 160 -7.06 6.30 -2.94
CA PRO A 160 -6.07 5.52 -2.18
C PRO A 160 -6.53 5.15 -0.76
N ALA A 161 -7.14 6.07 -0.03
CA ALA A 161 -7.61 5.79 1.33
C ALA A 161 -8.79 4.79 1.39
N THR A 162 -9.55 4.66 0.31
CA THR A 162 -10.65 3.68 0.23
C THR A 162 -10.21 2.32 -0.30
N SER A 163 -8.93 2.14 -0.63
CA SER A 163 -8.41 0.91 -1.25
C SER A 163 -8.59 -0.34 -0.37
N MET A 164 -8.46 -0.19 0.96
CA MET A 164 -8.69 -1.33 1.88
C MET A 164 -10.16 -1.75 1.90
N GLU A 165 -11.07 -0.78 2.01
CA GLU A 165 -12.52 -1.03 1.98
C GLU A 165 -12.93 -1.65 0.63
N PHE A 166 -12.40 -1.12 -0.47
CA PHE A 166 -12.58 -1.67 -1.81
C PHE A 166 -12.11 -3.13 -1.90
N ALA A 167 -10.89 -3.42 -1.48
CA ALA A 167 -10.35 -4.78 -1.53
C ALA A 167 -11.11 -5.76 -0.63
N MET A 168 -11.58 -5.31 0.54
CA MET A 168 -12.45 -6.11 1.41
C MET A 168 -13.81 -6.40 0.75
N ALA A 169 -14.39 -5.42 0.04
CA ALA A 169 -15.61 -5.66 -0.76
C ALA A 169 -15.37 -6.68 -1.87
N LEU A 170 -14.22 -6.66 -2.54
CA LEU A 170 -13.84 -7.68 -3.52
C LEU A 170 -13.72 -9.07 -2.90
N VAL A 171 -13.11 -9.18 -1.71
CA VAL A 171 -13.05 -10.44 -0.95
C VAL A 171 -14.45 -10.92 -0.56
N GLU A 172 -15.34 -10.02 -0.13
CA GLU A 172 -16.71 -10.37 0.21
C GLU A 172 -17.44 -10.98 -1.01
N GLN A 173 -17.28 -10.39 -2.21
CA GLN A 173 -17.89 -10.89 -3.44
C GLN A 173 -17.36 -12.27 -3.85
N LEU A 174 -16.08 -12.58 -3.58
CA LEU A 174 -15.44 -13.84 -3.98
C LEU A 174 -15.57 -14.94 -2.93
N TYR A 175 -15.55 -14.60 -1.63
CA TYR A 175 -15.38 -15.55 -0.53
C TYR A 175 -16.39 -15.37 0.61
N GLY A 176 -17.19 -14.29 0.61
CA GLY A 176 -18.19 -14.01 1.64
C GLY A 176 -17.62 -13.28 2.88
N LYS A 177 -18.54 -12.85 3.74
CA LYS A 177 -18.27 -11.97 4.91
C LYS A 177 -17.31 -12.57 5.93
N ASP A 178 -17.40 -13.88 6.18
CA ASP A 178 -16.54 -14.54 7.16
C ASP A 178 -15.05 -14.42 6.81
N LYS A 179 -14.73 -14.51 5.50
CA LYS A 179 -13.37 -14.32 5.01
C LYS A 179 -12.89 -12.89 5.23
N VAL A 180 -13.74 -11.90 5.03
CA VAL A 180 -13.43 -10.49 5.30
C VAL A 180 -13.06 -10.29 6.78
N VAL A 181 -13.87 -10.79 7.71
CA VAL A 181 -13.61 -10.69 9.16
C VAL A 181 -12.27 -11.35 9.52
N GLN A 182 -12.01 -12.54 8.96
CA GLN A 182 -10.76 -13.27 9.18
C GLN A 182 -9.52 -12.46 8.78
N ILE A 183 -9.61 -11.70 7.68
CA ILE A 183 -8.47 -10.91 7.13
C ILE A 183 -8.37 -9.54 7.82
N ALA A 184 -9.47 -8.84 7.98
CA ALA A 184 -9.49 -7.46 8.47
C ALA A 184 -8.99 -7.33 9.91
N LYS A 185 -9.36 -8.30 10.78
CA LYS A 185 -9.04 -8.26 12.21
C LYS A 185 -7.52 -8.21 12.50
N PRO A 186 -6.67 -9.13 12.01
CA PRO A 186 -5.23 -9.08 12.27
C PRO A 186 -4.54 -7.91 11.57
N MET A 187 -5.13 -7.36 10.49
CA MET A 187 -4.62 -6.19 9.79
C MET A 187 -4.95 -4.88 10.49
N LEU A 188 -5.84 -4.88 11.48
CA LEU A 188 -6.35 -3.69 12.16
C LEU A 188 -6.98 -2.68 11.19
N VAL A 189 -7.72 -3.18 10.19
CA VAL A 189 -8.42 -2.35 9.21
C VAL A 189 -9.42 -1.45 9.92
N ARG A 190 -9.43 -0.19 9.52
CA ARG A 190 -10.36 0.84 9.99
C ARG A 190 -11.07 1.44 8.78
N TYR A 191 -12.37 1.66 8.89
CA TYR A 191 -13.20 2.23 7.83
C TYR A 191 -13.58 3.70 8.08
N GLU A 192 -13.29 4.18 9.29
CA GLU A 192 -13.57 5.56 9.66
C GLU A 192 -12.40 6.46 9.25
N PRO A 193 -12.66 7.65 8.69
CA PRO A 193 -11.63 8.58 8.31
C PRO A 193 -10.87 9.16 9.51
N GLY A 194 -9.70 9.70 9.23
CA GLY A 194 -8.88 10.36 10.22
C GLY A 194 -7.89 9.45 10.94
N TYR A 195 -6.93 10.04 11.63
CA TYR A 195 -5.91 9.35 12.40
C TYR A 195 -5.62 10.08 13.71
N THR A 196 -5.04 9.35 14.65
CA THR A 196 -4.64 9.88 15.95
C THR A 196 -3.20 9.44 16.23
N ILE A 197 -2.35 10.40 16.51
CA ILE A 197 -0.97 10.16 16.96
C ILE A 197 -0.95 10.24 18.48
N LYS A 198 -0.48 9.19 19.13
CA LYS A 198 -0.08 9.27 20.54
C LYS A 198 1.36 9.78 20.61
N GLU A 199 1.56 10.93 21.18
CA GLU A 199 2.88 11.52 21.34
C GLU A 199 3.29 11.54 22.81
N LEU A 200 4.52 11.06 23.08
CA LEU A 200 5.20 11.07 24.37
C LEU A 200 6.54 11.78 24.22
N ASN A 201 6.98 12.48 25.28
CA ASN A 201 8.28 13.16 25.29
C ASN A 201 8.53 13.98 23.99
N PRO A 202 7.63 14.93 23.64
CA PRO A 202 7.64 15.58 22.35
C PRO A 202 8.95 16.32 22.08
N VAL A 203 9.53 16.06 20.91
CA VAL A 203 10.70 16.77 20.40
C VAL A 203 10.43 17.25 18.99
N GLN A 204 11.01 18.40 18.64
CA GLN A 204 10.96 18.90 17.27
C GLN A 204 11.93 18.10 16.40
N TRP A 205 11.40 17.45 15.35
CA TRP A 205 12.24 16.84 14.35
C TRP A 205 12.78 17.94 13.42
N GLN A 206 14.09 18.04 13.33
CA GLN A 206 14.73 19.09 12.54
C GLN A 206 15.18 18.52 11.20
N CYS A 207 14.73 19.15 10.12
CA CYS A 207 15.18 18.88 8.75
C CYS A 207 15.69 20.19 8.15
N SER A 208 16.81 20.14 7.44
CA SER A 208 17.31 21.27 6.67
C SER A 208 16.95 21.08 5.19
N GLY A 209 15.88 21.75 4.75
CA GLY A 209 15.39 21.61 3.36
C GLY A 209 14.44 20.41 3.17
N THR A 210 14.53 19.71 2.03
CA THR A 210 13.73 18.54 1.74
C THR A 210 14.12 17.36 2.63
N PRO A 211 13.22 16.80 3.46
CA PRO A 211 13.55 15.67 4.33
C PRO A 211 14.01 14.46 3.54
N LYS A 212 15.10 13.85 3.95
CA LYS A 212 15.65 12.64 3.35
C LYS A 212 15.36 11.42 4.20
N VAL A 213 14.64 10.44 3.63
CA VAL A 213 14.14 9.25 4.35
C VAL A 213 14.71 7.98 3.74
N LEU A 214 15.30 7.12 4.57
CA LEU A 214 15.73 5.78 4.15
C LEU A 214 14.66 4.74 4.48
N ILE A 215 14.28 3.95 3.47
CA ILE A 215 13.39 2.79 3.59
C ILE A 215 14.15 1.55 3.10
N PRO A 216 14.77 0.77 3.99
CA PRO A 216 15.42 -0.47 3.64
C PRO A 216 14.41 -1.59 3.43
N LEU A 217 14.54 -2.33 2.34
CA LEU A 217 13.70 -3.46 1.98
C LEU A 217 14.49 -4.77 1.94
N ALA A 218 13.84 -5.84 2.38
CA ALA A 218 14.30 -7.22 2.21
C ALA A 218 13.16 -8.09 1.66
N ASN A 219 13.47 -9.28 1.19
CA ASN A 219 12.46 -10.25 0.80
C ASN A 219 11.48 -10.53 1.95
N ALA A 220 10.25 -10.82 1.60
CA ALA A 220 9.12 -10.99 2.52
C ALA A 220 8.75 -9.70 3.30
N ASN A 221 9.18 -8.52 2.88
CA ASN A 221 8.56 -7.27 3.32
C ASN A 221 7.08 -7.25 2.93
N GLU A 222 6.27 -6.63 3.74
CA GLU A 222 4.84 -6.49 3.51
C GLU A 222 4.60 -5.38 2.49
N GLU A 223 4.05 -5.72 1.33
CA GLU A 223 3.95 -4.81 0.18
C GLU A 223 3.05 -3.60 0.43
N MET A 224 1.95 -3.76 1.15
CA MET A 224 1.05 -2.64 1.46
C MET A 224 1.71 -1.62 2.38
N GLU A 225 2.40 -2.09 3.43
CA GLU A 225 3.11 -1.20 4.35
C GLU A 225 4.20 -0.41 3.61
N VAL A 226 4.98 -1.12 2.79
CA VAL A 226 6.05 -0.53 1.97
C VAL A 226 5.50 0.55 1.04
N LEU A 227 4.55 0.19 0.20
CA LEU A 227 4.10 1.04 -0.88
C LEU A 227 3.26 2.22 -0.38
N MET A 228 2.46 2.03 0.68
CA MET A 228 1.76 3.15 1.33
C MET A 228 2.73 4.18 1.92
N ILE A 229 3.78 3.73 2.61
CA ILE A 229 4.73 4.65 3.24
C ILE A 229 5.51 5.41 2.16
N ILE A 230 6.00 4.73 1.13
CA ILE A 230 6.73 5.35 0.02
C ILE A 230 5.83 6.37 -0.69
N ASP A 231 4.60 5.99 -1.04
CA ASP A 231 3.65 6.85 -1.73
C ASP A 231 3.37 8.13 -0.95
N VAL A 232 2.93 8.01 0.31
CA VAL A 232 2.58 9.14 1.16
C VAL A 232 3.76 10.09 1.35
N LEU A 233 4.96 9.57 1.59
CA LEU A 233 6.15 10.41 1.79
C LEU A 233 6.58 11.11 0.50
N ARG A 234 6.53 10.42 -0.65
CA ARG A 234 6.87 11.04 -1.95
C ARG A 234 5.79 12.03 -2.40
N ARG A 235 4.51 11.81 -2.08
CA ARG A 235 3.44 12.83 -2.24
C ARG A 235 3.76 14.09 -1.45
N ALA A 236 4.23 13.95 -0.23
CA ALA A 236 4.67 15.05 0.62
C ALA A 236 6.00 15.69 0.15
N LYS A 237 6.56 15.24 -1.00
CA LYS A 237 7.81 15.71 -1.60
C LYS A 237 9.05 15.44 -0.73
N ALA A 238 9.02 14.43 0.14
CA ALA A 238 10.22 13.95 0.79
C ALA A 238 11.15 13.22 -0.20
N ASP A 239 12.46 13.32 -0.01
CA ASP A 239 13.46 12.53 -0.74
C ASP A 239 13.53 11.13 -0.13
N VAL A 240 12.79 10.19 -0.73
CA VAL A 240 12.68 8.81 -0.23
C VAL A 240 13.62 7.90 -1.00
N VAL A 241 14.63 7.38 -0.31
CA VAL A 241 15.58 6.40 -0.81
C VAL A 241 15.13 5.00 -0.41
N VAL A 242 14.72 4.21 -1.38
CA VAL A 242 14.33 2.81 -1.19
C VAL A 242 15.55 1.93 -1.46
N ALA A 243 16.07 1.28 -0.41
CA ALA A 243 17.33 0.54 -0.49
C ALA A 243 17.14 -0.97 -0.32
N SER A 244 17.71 -1.77 -1.23
CA SER A 244 17.73 -3.22 -1.11
C SER A 244 18.72 -3.66 -0.02
N ALA A 245 18.24 -4.43 0.95
CA ALA A 245 19.07 -5.16 1.90
C ALA A 245 19.46 -6.57 1.41
N GLU A 246 19.06 -6.93 0.19
CA GLU A 246 19.44 -8.16 -0.50
C GLU A 246 20.57 -7.90 -1.52
N ASP A 247 21.11 -8.97 -2.09
CA ASP A 247 22.16 -8.85 -3.12
C ASP A 247 21.63 -8.37 -4.47
N LYS A 248 20.30 -8.37 -4.63
CA LYS A 248 19.60 -7.93 -5.85
C LYS A 248 18.74 -6.69 -5.57
N PRO A 249 18.55 -5.82 -6.57
CA PRO A 249 17.66 -4.67 -6.41
C PRO A 249 16.17 -5.06 -6.40
N GLU A 250 15.79 -6.22 -6.92
CA GLU A 250 14.41 -6.72 -6.92
C GLU A 250 14.11 -7.44 -5.61
N ILE A 251 13.06 -7.01 -4.93
CA ILE A 251 12.55 -7.58 -3.69
C ILE A 251 11.26 -8.34 -4.00
N ALA A 252 11.20 -9.61 -3.58
CA ALA A 252 9.97 -10.38 -3.56
C ALA A 252 9.26 -10.14 -2.21
N ALA A 253 8.16 -9.39 -2.25
CA ALA A 253 7.39 -9.07 -1.07
C ALA A 253 6.60 -10.29 -0.55
N ARG A 254 5.99 -10.16 0.63
CA ARG A 254 5.39 -11.26 1.40
C ARG A 254 4.32 -12.03 0.63
N TYR A 255 3.48 -11.32 -0.09
CA TYR A 255 2.40 -11.89 -0.91
C TYR A 255 2.75 -11.90 -2.40
N GLY A 256 4.07 -11.83 -2.70
CA GLY A 256 4.61 -12.09 -4.02
C GLY A 256 4.60 -10.91 -4.99
N MET A 257 4.28 -9.70 -4.53
CA MET A 257 4.58 -8.52 -5.34
C MET A 257 6.09 -8.35 -5.48
N ARG A 258 6.55 -7.95 -6.68
CA ARG A 258 7.96 -7.70 -6.94
C ARG A 258 8.19 -6.21 -7.07
N ILE A 259 9.07 -5.67 -6.22
CA ILE A 259 9.37 -4.24 -6.11
C ILE A 259 10.84 -4.04 -6.45
N LEU A 260 11.14 -3.12 -7.36
CA LEU A 260 12.51 -2.74 -7.68
C LEU A 260 12.92 -1.54 -6.82
N THR A 261 14.00 -1.69 -6.06
CA THR A 261 14.58 -0.64 -5.20
C THR A 261 15.40 0.37 -6.00
N ASP A 262 15.67 1.53 -5.40
CA ASP A 262 16.43 2.60 -6.05
C ASP A 262 17.95 2.33 -6.00
N VAL A 263 18.43 1.82 -4.84
CA VAL A 263 19.86 1.59 -4.58
C VAL A 263 20.07 0.34 -3.73
N SER A 264 21.31 -0.10 -3.58
CA SER A 264 21.68 -1.06 -2.55
C SER A 264 21.74 -0.41 -1.17
N LEU A 265 21.55 -1.20 -0.09
CA LEU A 265 21.78 -0.71 1.27
C LEU A 265 23.22 -0.27 1.49
N ASP A 266 24.16 -0.87 0.77
CA ASP A 266 25.59 -0.52 0.83
C ASP A 266 25.85 0.89 0.28
N ASP A 267 25.22 1.24 -0.84
CA ASP A 267 25.32 2.58 -1.42
C ASP A 267 24.59 3.63 -0.57
N ALA A 268 23.48 3.23 0.07
CA ALA A 268 22.74 4.11 0.97
C ALA A 268 23.52 4.37 2.29
N ALA A 269 24.31 3.41 2.76
CA ALA A 269 24.99 3.51 4.06
C ALA A 269 26.01 4.65 4.16
N GLY A 270 26.50 5.16 3.03
CA GLY A 270 27.38 6.33 2.96
C GLY A 270 26.66 7.69 3.05
N GLN A 271 25.33 7.69 3.05
CA GLN A 271 24.52 8.91 3.04
C GLN A 271 24.02 9.30 4.43
N GLN A 272 23.57 10.54 4.58
CA GLN A 272 22.90 11.01 5.80
C GLN A 272 21.40 11.08 5.55
N PHE A 273 20.62 10.71 6.58
CA PHE A 273 19.16 10.73 6.54
C PHE A 273 18.59 11.51 7.71
N ASP A 274 17.45 12.14 7.48
CA ASP A 274 16.66 12.80 8.52
C ASP A 274 15.79 11.78 9.27
N LEU A 275 15.34 10.72 8.59
CA LEU A 275 14.60 9.60 9.17
C LEU A 275 15.07 8.27 8.55
N ILE A 276 15.20 7.24 9.39
CA ILE A 276 15.40 5.87 8.93
C ILE A 276 14.24 5.00 9.44
N ILE A 277 13.54 4.33 8.53
CA ILE A 277 12.49 3.36 8.88
C ILE A 277 13.14 1.99 8.96
N GLY A 278 13.36 1.51 10.18
CA GLY A 278 14.19 0.33 10.50
C GLY A 278 13.63 -1.03 10.12
N GLY A 279 12.60 -1.09 9.30
CA GLY A 279 12.07 -2.33 8.75
C GLY A 279 10.55 -2.42 8.82
N MET A 280 10.07 -3.33 8.01
CA MET A 280 8.70 -3.83 7.87
C MET A 280 8.78 -5.36 7.93
N PRO A 281 7.70 -6.17 7.92
CA PRO A 281 7.80 -7.62 7.85
C PRO A 281 8.80 -8.03 6.74
N GLY A 282 9.67 -8.99 7.03
CA GLY A 282 11.00 -9.15 6.39
C GLY A 282 12.09 -8.80 7.40
N ALA A 283 11.62 -8.36 8.58
CA ALA A 283 12.39 -7.85 9.69
C ALA A 283 13.50 -8.81 10.17
N LYS A 284 13.31 -10.12 10.05
CA LYS A 284 14.35 -11.08 10.43
C LYS A 284 15.62 -10.91 9.59
N THR A 285 15.48 -10.70 8.29
CA THR A 285 16.60 -10.39 7.40
C THR A 285 17.22 -9.03 7.76
N LEU A 286 16.39 -8.00 7.90
CA LEU A 286 16.83 -6.65 8.24
C LEU A 286 17.52 -6.58 9.60
N SER A 287 17.04 -7.36 10.59
CA SER A 287 17.66 -7.48 11.92
C SER A 287 19.10 -8.03 11.89
N CYS A 288 19.44 -8.80 10.87
CA CYS A 288 20.79 -9.37 10.69
C CYS A 288 21.71 -8.48 9.85
N LYS A 289 21.22 -7.37 9.27
CA LYS A 289 22.05 -6.49 8.43
C LYS A 289 22.81 -5.48 9.29
N GLU A 290 24.08 -5.77 9.57
CA GLU A 290 24.95 -4.95 10.44
C GLU A 290 25.00 -3.48 10.01
N LYS A 291 25.00 -3.20 8.68
CA LYS A 291 25.01 -1.83 8.15
C LYS A 291 23.74 -1.07 8.55
N LEU A 292 22.56 -1.69 8.41
CA LEU A 292 21.31 -1.07 8.84
C LEU A 292 21.30 -0.80 10.33
N ILE A 293 21.68 -1.79 11.12
CA ILE A 293 21.75 -1.65 12.59
C ILE A 293 22.75 -0.56 12.99
N GLY A 294 23.89 -0.46 12.32
CA GLY A 294 24.85 0.61 12.51
C GLY A 294 24.28 2.00 12.20
N LEU A 295 23.49 2.13 11.11
CA LEU A 295 22.81 3.38 10.76
C LEU A 295 21.77 3.78 11.81
N LEU A 296 20.92 2.83 12.25
CA LEU A 296 19.92 3.07 13.28
C LEU A 296 20.52 3.47 14.63
N LYS A 297 21.62 2.84 15.03
CA LYS A 297 22.35 3.22 16.24
C LYS A 297 22.91 4.63 16.15
N LYS A 298 23.51 5.01 15.01
CA LYS A 298 23.98 6.38 14.77
C LYS A 298 22.83 7.41 14.83
N GLN A 299 21.64 7.07 14.27
CA GLN A 299 20.45 7.93 14.40
C GLN A 299 20.08 8.13 15.88
N ALA A 300 20.01 7.03 16.64
CA ALA A 300 19.67 7.07 18.07
C ALA A 300 20.69 7.88 18.89
N GLU A 301 21.99 7.65 18.67
CA GLU A 301 23.08 8.38 19.34
C GLU A 301 23.07 9.87 19.01
N ALA A 302 22.73 10.23 17.77
CA ALA A 302 22.61 11.61 17.32
C ALA A 302 21.25 12.26 17.67
N ASN A 303 20.40 11.54 18.40
CA ASN A 303 19.01 11.94 18.69
C ASN A 303 18.20 12.32 17.44
N LYS A 304 18.52 11.71 16.30
CA LYS A 304 17.77 11.86 15.04
C LYS A 304 16.61 10.87 14.95
N PRO A 305 15.57 11.18 14.16
CA PRO A 305 14.40 10.32 14.01
C PRO A 305 14.69 8.94 13.40
N TYR A 306 14.06 7.91 13.96
CA TYR A 306 13.98 6.56 13.38
C TYR A 306 12.68 5.90 13.79
N GLY A 307 12.29 4.88 13.05
CA GLY A 307 11.02 4.22 13.31
C GLY A 307 10.91 2.82 12.72
N ALA A 308 9.80 2.18 13.03
CA ALA A 308 9.44 0.88 12.47
C ALA A 308 7.93 0.68 12.49
N ILE A 309 7.46 -0.23 11.65
CA ILE A 309 6.06 -0.65 11.64
C ILE A 309 5.96 -2.18 11.78
N CYS A 310 4.84 -2.65 12.32
CA CYS A 310 4.47 -4.06 12.37
C CYS A 310 5.49 -4.90 13.16
N ALA A 311 5.93 -6.02 12.62
CA ALA A 311 6.90 -6.93 13.23
C ALA A 311 8.27 -6.29 13.47
N ALA A 312 8.66 -5.30 12.69
CA ALA A 312 10.01 -4.74 12.74
C ALA A 312 10.31 -4.00 14.04
N THR A 313 9.32 -3.41 14.69
CA THR A 313 9.52 -2.81 16.02
C THR A 313 10.07 -3.85 17.01
N ALA A 314 9.45 -5.02 17.07
CA ALA A 314 9.85 -6.09 17.98
C ALA A 314 11.06 -6.91 17.50
N GLN A 315 11.28 -7.01 16.18
CA GLN A 315 12.32 -7.88 15.62
C GLN A 315 13.61 -7.13 15.22
N VAL A 316 13.51 -5.81 14.97
CA VAL A 316 14.66 -4.99 14.58
C VAL A 316 15.05 -4.02 15.70
N LEU A 317 14.09 -3.19 16.18
CA LEU A 317 14.45 -2.14 17.14
C LEU A 317 14.72 -2.70 18.55
N GLU A 318 13.85 -3.55 19.06
CA GLU A 318 13.94 -4.09 20.43
C GLU A 318 15.23 -4.89 20.68
N PRO A 319 15.61 -5.91 19.85
CA PRO A 319 16.80 -6.74 20.11
C PRO A 319 18.11 -5.96 20.06
N HIS A 320 18.12 -4.83 19.34
CA HIS A 320 19.33 -4.01 19.22
C HIS A 320 19.42 -2.85 20.23
N GLY A 321 18.48 -2.82 21.22
CA GLY A 321 18.46 -1.83 22.29
C GLY A 321 18.03 -0.43 21.86
N LEU A 322 17.42 -0.31 20.68
CA LEU A 322 16.95 0.94 20.09
C LEU A 322 15.65 1.45 20.74
N LEU A 323 14.98 0.62 21.56
CA LEU A 323 13.80 1.00 22.35
C LEU A 323 14.12 1.19 23.85
N LYS A 324 15.41 1.23 24.24
CA LYS A 324 15.78 1.45 25.63
C LYS A 324 15.25 2.80 26.14
N ALA A 325 14.46 2.76 27.21
CA ALA A 325 13.77 3.92 27.80
C ALA A 325 12.78 4.61 26.82
N LYS A 326 12.28 3.88 25.83
CA LYS A 326 11.25 4.33 24.89
C LYS A 326 10.01 3.47 24.99
N LYS A 327 8.85 4.08 24.77
CA LYS A 327 7.60 3.39 24.55
C LYS A 327 7.44 3.10 23.06
N ALA A 328 6.86 1.95 22.75
CA ALA A 328 6.66 1.53 21.36
C ALA A 328 5.39 0.72 21.19
N THR A 329 4.91 0.66 19.97
CA THR A 329 3.85 -0.25 19.54
C THR A 329 4.37 -1.20 18.45
N THR A 330 3.77 -2.37 18.32
CA THR A 330 4.18 -3.41 17.36
C THR A 330 3.00 -4.24 16.89
N TYR A 331 3.24 -5.17 16.00
CA TYR A 331 2.22 -6.12 15.56
C TYR A 331 1.63 -6.90 16.74
N THR A 332 0.31 -7.06 16.76
CA THR A 332 -0.45 -7.55 17.93
C THR A 332 0.12 -8.86 18.52
N SER A 333 0.52 -9.82 17.68
CA SER A 333 1.07 -11.09 18.18
C SER A 333 2.50 -11.00 18.72
N MET A 334 3.17 -9.85 18.60
CA MET A 334 4.56 -9.63 19.01
C MET A 334 4.68 -8.67 20.19
N VAL A 335 3.58 -8.26 20.78
CA VAL A 335 3.55 -7.35 21.94
C VAL A 335 4.38 -7.88 23.11
N SER A 336 4.37 -9.19 23.35
CA SER A 336 5.14 -9.83 24.41
C SER A 336 6.68 -9.79 24.20
N MET A 337 7.14 -9.38 23.03
CA MET A 337 8.57 -9.21 22.74
C MET A 337 9.08 -7.82 23.13
N LEU A 338 8.19 -6.85 23.39
CA LEU A 338 8.59 -5.52 23.84
C LEU A 338 8.92 -5.57 25.35
N ALA A 339 9.99 -4.93 25.75
CA ALA A 339 10.35 -4.76 27.16
C ALA A 339 9.30 -3.95 27.92
N ASP A 340 8.69 -2.96 27.26
CA ASP A 340 7.60 -2.16 27.81
C ASP A 340 6.40 -2.11 26.84
N PRO A 341 5.37 -2.94 27.04
CA PRO A 341 4.19 -3.00 26.20
C PRO A 341 3.07 -2.02 26.61
N SER A 342 3.32 -1.10 27.55
CA SER A 342 2.26 -0.26 28.15
C SER A 342 1.51 0.63 27.15
N GLU A 343 2.10 0.95 26.01
CA GLU A 343 1.52 1.80 24.96
C GLU A 343 1.24 1.02 23.65
N CYS A 344 1.27 -0.31 23.70
CA CYS A 344 1.17 -1.17 22.51
C CYS A 344 -0.17 -1.11 21.78
N GLU A 345 -1.24 -0.59 22.41
CA GLU A 345 -2.56 -0.47 21.78
C GLU A 345 -2.69 0.76 20.87
N ASN A 346 -1.76 1.71 20.93
CA ASN A 346 -1.78 2.88 20.05
C ASN A 346 -1.49 2.47 18.61
N ARG A 347 -2.29 2.97 17.65
CA ARG A 347 -2.11 2.69 16.22
C ARG A 347 -0.84 3.31 15.68
N VAL A 348 -0.53 4.54 16.10
CA VAL A 348 0.73 5.24 15.86
C VAL A 348 1.21 5.85 17.18
N LEU A 349 2.46 5.60 17.51
CA LEU A 349 3.10 6.11 18.72
C LEU A 349 4.41 6.80 18.36
N VAL A 350 4.57 8.03 18.83
CA VAL A 350 5.81 8.81 18.78
C VAL A 350 6.33 8.98 20.20
N ASP A 351 7.55 8.55 20.49
CA ASP A 351 8.23 8.81 21.76
C ASP A 351 9.58 9.52 21.49
N GLY A 352 9.53 10.85 21.55
CA GLY A 352 10.66 11.69 21.21
C GLY A 352 11.08 11.55 19.75
N ASN A 353 12.22 10.93 19.51
CA ASN A 353 12.75 10.67 18.15
C ASN A 353 12.40 9.29 17.58
N VAL A 354 11.57 8.52 18.26
CA VAL A 354 11.14 7.18 17.79
C VAL A 354 9.67 7.22 17.37
N ILE A 355 9.35 6.67 16.19
CA ILE A 355 7.98 6.49 15.73
C ILE A 355 7.72 5.02 15.41
N THR A 356 6.62 4.49 15.90
CA THR A 356 6.24 3.09 15.69
C THR A 356 4.77 2.93 15.34
N SER A 357 4.44 1.86 14.61
CA SER A 357 3.06 1.51 14.24
C SER A 357 2.85 -0.01 14.18
N ARG A 358 1.61 -0.47 13.96
CA ARG A 358 1.19 -1.84 14.31
C ARG A 358 1.10 -2.81 13.14
N SER A 359 0.49 -2.42 12.01
CA SER A 359 0.10 -3.38 10.97
C SER A 359 -0.25 -2.69 9.65
N PRO A 360 -0.51 -3.44 8.57
CA PRO A 360 -0.91 -2.86 7.28
C PRO A 360 -2.07 -1.86 7.38
N GLY A 361 -3.08 -2.15 8.20
CA GLY A 361 -4.21 -1.24 8.41
C GLY A 361 -3.88 0.05 9.17
N THR A 362 -2.65 0.22 9.65
CA THR A 362 -2.18 1.46 10.28
C THR A 362 -1.08 2.16 9.48
N ALA A 363 -0.69 1.61 8.32
CA ALA A 363 0.45 2.12 7.54
C ALA A 363 0.23 3.53 7.00
N MET A 364 -0.99 3.86 6.55
CA MET A 364 -1.31 5.21 6.07
C MET A 364 -1.27 6.24 7.20
N GLU A 365 -1.83 5.91 8.37
CA GLU A 365 -1.76 6.75 9.58
C GLU A 365 -0.30 6.97 10.01
N TYR A 366 0.51 5.92 9.96
CA TYR A 366 1.94 6.00 10.26
C TYR A 366 2.70 6.93 9.31
N ALA A 367 2.44 6.80 8.01
CA ALA A 367 3.09 7.61 7.00
C ALA A 367 2.67 9.10 7.11
N LEU A 368 1.39 9.39 7.35
CA LEU A 368 0.89 10.75 7.60
C LEU A 368 1.49 11.35 8.89
N ALA A 369 1.63 10.55 9.94
CA ALA A 369 2.32 10.99 11.17
C ALA A 369 3.79 11.36 10.92
N ILE A 370 4.48 10.61 10.06
CA ILE A 370 5.86 10.96 9.65
C ILE A 370 5.86 12.29 8.89
N VAL A 371 4.93 12.50 7.94
CA VAL A 371 4.81 13.77 7.23
C VAL A 371 4.56 14.92 8.20
N GLU A 372 3.65 14.75 9.16
CA GLU A 372 3.36 15.75 10.20
C GLU A 372 4.60 16.11 11.03
N LYS A 373 5.40 15.11 11.43
CA LYS A 373 6.62 15.33 12.24
C LYS A 373 7.77 15.94 11.45
N LEU A 374 7.89 15.65 10.15
CA LEU A 374 8.97 16.14 9.28
C LEU A 374 8.65 17.49 8.62
N LEU A 375 7.38 17.67 8.20
CA LEU A 375 6.95 18.77 7.32
C LEU A 375 5.85 19.65 7.93
N GLY A 376 5.29 19.22 9.07
CA GLY A 376 4.22 19.94 9.78
C GLY A 376 2.80 19.48 9.41
N GLY A 377 1.84 19.86 10.27
CA GLY A 377 0.45 19.41 10.17
C GLY A 377 -0.28 19.88 8.91
N GLU A 378 0.10 21.01 8.32
CA GLU A 378 -0.50 21.50 7.07
C GLU A 378 -0.14 20.56 5.91
N ALA A 379 1.12 20.19 5.75
CA ALA A 379 1.57 19.25 4.73
C ALA A 379 0.92 17.87 4.90
N ALA A 380 0.78 17.38 6.13
CA ALA A 380 0.10 16.11 6.42
C ALA A 380 -1.37 16.16 6.03
N ARG A 381 -2.06 17.28 6.32
CA ARG A 381 -3.47 17.48 5.94
C ARG A 381 -3.65 17.52 4.43
N GLU A 382 -2.83 18.28 3.70
CA GLU A 382 -2.88 18.34 2.23
C GLU A 382 -2.73 16.95 1.60
N VAL A 383 -1.79 16.15 2.10
CA VAL A 383 -1.61 14.78 1.62
C VAL A 383 -2.81 13.90 1.99
N ALA A 384 -3.35 14.00 3.21
CA ALA A 384 -4.51 13.24 3.64
C ALA A 384 -5.76 13.56 2.81
N GLU A 385 -6.00 14.84 2.50
CA GLU A 385 -7.07 15.29 1.60
C GLU A 385 -6.90 14.72 0.18
N ALA A 386 -5.67 14.79 -0.37
CA ALA A 386 -5.37 14.23 -1.70
C ALA A 386 -5.55 12.70 -1.78
N LEU A 387 -5.38 12.00 -0.66
CA LEU A 387 -5.62 10.57 -0.53
C LEU A 387 -7.09 10.21 -0.29
N LEU A 388 -7.96 11.18 -0.02
CA LEU A 388 -9.33 11.03 0.50
C LEU A 388 -9.36 10.33 1.88
N PHE A 389 -8.37 10.59 2.72
CA PHE A 389 -8.24 10.00 4.06
C PHE A 389 -8.95 10.80 5.15
N VAL A 390 -9.28 12.04 4.90
CA VAL A 390 -10.01 12.99 5.78
C VAL A 390 -11.17 13.63 5.03
#